data_851f8d7191747acc2a6da3aaa5492f7e
#
_entry.id   851f8d7191747acc2a6da3aaa5492f7e
#
_cell.length_a   1.000
_cell.length_b   1.000
_cell.length_c   1.000
_cell.angle_alpha   90.00
_cell.angle_beta   90.00
_cell.angle_gamma   90.00
#
_symmetry.space_group_name_H-M   'P 1'
#
loop_
_entity.id
_entity.type
_entity.pdbx_description
1 polymer ?
#
loop_
_entity_poly.entity_id
_entity_poly.type
_entity_poly.pdbx_seq_one_letter_code
_entity_poly.pdbx_strand_id
1 'polypeptide(L)'
;YTPPMPIEFVVKEKIEEILNKNEEPVDIAIELCLYCMKTQIFNDGNKRASVIFANHFLISNGEGLLVIPENKVPEFKKMLVAYYEDRDNGEILEFMKKYCWKNF
;
A
#
# COMPACT_ATOMS: atom_id res chain seq x y z
N TYR A 1 -2.15 -0.10 22.64
CA TYR A 1 -1.24 -1.06 22.02
C TYR A 1 -0.02 -0.35 21.47
N THR A 2 1.11 -0.70 22.02
CA THR A 2 2.36 -0.21 21.49
C THR A 2 2.81 -1.28 20.48
N PRO A 3 2.75 -1.00 19.18
CA PRO A 3 3.26 -1.98 18.23
C PRO A 3 4.72 -2.25 18.60
N PRO A 4 5.14 -3.51 18.59
CA PRO A 4 6.55 -3.77 18.78
C PRO A 4 7.26 -2.87 17.79
N MET A 5 8.18 -2.09 18.28
CA MET A 5 9.01 -1.29 17.41
C MET A 5 9.41 -2.19 16.27
N PRO A 6 8.92 -1.91 15.05
CA PRO A 6 9.37 -2.72 13.95
C PRO A 6 10.88 -2.66 14.05
N ILE A 7 11.46 -3.80 14.19
CA ILE A 7 12.88 -3.85 14.15
C ILE A 7 13.15 -3.19 12.81
N GLU A 8 13.65 -1.99 12.87
CA GLU A 8 13.90 -1.12 11.71
C GLU A 8 14.50 -1.93 10.56
N PHE A 9 15.32 -2.88 10.91
CA PHE A 9 15.95 -3.79 9.98
C PHE A 9 14.94 -4.68 9.24
N VAL A 10 13.97 -5.26 9.95
CA VAL A 10 12.97 -6.16 9.34
C VAL A 10 12.07 -5.39 8.38
N VAL A 11 11.64 -4.19 8.77
CA VAL A 11 10.81 -3.34 7.93
C VAL A 11 11.57 -2.92 6.68
N LYS A 12 12.81 -2.48 6.85
CA LYS A 12 13.66 -2.07 5.74
C LYS A 12 13.89 -3.22 4.77
N GLU A 13 14.19 -4.39 5.29
CA GLU A 13 14.41 -5.58 4.49
C GLU A 13 13.16 -5.95 3.69
N LYS A 14 11.99 -5.88 4.31
CA LYS A 14 10.73 -6.20 3.64
C LYS A 14 10.41 -5.18 2.54
N ILE A 15 10.65 -3.90 2.79
CA ILE A 15 10.44 -2.86 1.80
C ILE A 15 11.38 -3.09 0.60
N GLU A 16 12.64 -3.39 0.86
CA GLU A 16 13.59 -3.69 -0.21
C GLU A 16 13.17 -4.92 -1.03
N GLU A 17 12.65 -5.93 -0.35
CA GLU A 17 12.13 -7.13 -1.01
C GLU A 17 10.98 -6.77 -1.95
N ILE A 18 10.04 -5.94 -1.49
CA ILE A 18 8.92 -5.50 -2.31
C ILE A 18 9.40 -4.68 -3.52
N LEU A 19 10.34 -3.77 -3.29
CA LEU A 19 10.88 -2.90 -4.35
C LEU A 19 11.63 -3.69 -5.42
N ASN A 20 12.20 -4.84 -5.05
CA ASN A 20 13.00 -5.65 -5.96
C ASN A 20 12.19 -6.75 -6.65
N LYS A 21 10.88 -6.80 -6.45
CA LYS A 21 10.05 -7.77 -7.13
C LYS A 21 10.02 -7.51 -8.63
N ASN A 22 9.99 -8.58 -9.41
CA ASN A 22 9.90 -8.48 -10.85
C ASN A 22 8.44 -8.32 -11.28
N GLU A 23 7.84 -7.21 -10.89
CA GLU A 23 6.44 -6.89 -11.15
C GLU A 23 6.34 -5.48 -11.74
N GLU A 24 5.16 -5.13 -12.24
CA GLU A 24 4.93 -3.79 -12.75
C GLU A 24 5.00 -2.76 -11.61
N PRO A 25 5.47 -1.54 -11.88
CA PRO A 25 5.58 -0.52 -10.84
C PRO A 25 4.28 -0.26 -10.08
N VAL A 26 3.13 -0.32 -10.74
CA VAL A 26 1.85 -0.10 -10.08
C VAL A 26 1.56 -1.19 -9.05
N ASP A 27 1.89 -2.44 -9.36
CA ASP A 27 1.70 -3.55 -8.42
C ASP A 27 2.62 -3.39 -7.21
N ILE A 28 3.88 -3.02 -7.47
CA ILE A 28 4.84 -2.77 -6.40
C ILE A 28 4.37 -1.64 -5.49
N ALA A 29 3.87 -0.54 -6.08
CA ALA A 29 3.38 0.60 -5.31
C ALA A 29 2.20 0.23 -4.42
N ILE A 30 1.26 -0.56 -4.95
CA ILE A 30 0.10 -1.00 -4.18
C ILE A 30 0.56 -1.89 -3.02
N GLU A 31 1.47 -2.81 -3.26
CA GLU A 31 2.00 -3.67 -2.20
C GLU A 31 2.72 -2.86 -1.12
N LEU A 32 3.50 -1.86 -1.52
CA LEU A 32 4.16 -0.96 -0.57
C LEU A 32 3.14 -0.23 0.29
N CYS A 33 2.11 0.31 -0.35
CA CYS A 33 1.04 1.03 0.34
C CYS A 33 0.36 0.14 1.38
N LEU A 34 -0.04 -1.04 0.98
CA LEU A 34 -0.74 -1.98 1.85
C LEU A 34 0.16 -2.50 2.98
N TYR A 35 1.41 -2.76 2.68
CA TYR A 35 2.36 -3.20 3.70
C TYR A 35 2.56 -2.12 4.76
N CYS A 36 2.74 -0.87 4.32
CA CYS A 36 2.91 0.25 5.25
C CYS A 36 1.67 0.47 6.10
N MET A 37 0.49 0.31 5.53
CA MET A 37 -0.76 0.41 6.29
C MET A 37 -0.89 -0.70 7.32
N LYS A 38 -0.59 -1.93 6.94
CA LYS A 38 -0.72 -3.09 7.81
C LYS A 38 0.27 -3.04 8.97
N THR A 39 1.50 -2.63 8.71
CA THR A 39 2.53 -2.58 9.74
C THR A 39 2.52 -1.30 10.55
N GLN A 40 1.71 -0.32 10.14
CA GLN A 40 1.60 0.96 10.82
C GLN A 40 2.97 1.63 11.03
N ILE A 41 3.78 1.63 9.96
CA ILE A 41 5.11 2.24 9.96
C ILE A 41 5.02 3.72 10.33
N PHE A 42 3.99 4.39 9.85
CA PHE A 42 3.74 5.79 10.14
C PHE A 42 2.72 5.88 11.28
N ASN A 43 2.90 6.79 12.19
CA ASN A 43 1.99 6.96 13.33
C ASN A 43 0.66 7.57 12.88
N ASP A 44 0.26 8.71 13.44
CA ASP A 44 -0.97 9.38 13.03
C ASP A 44 -0.99 9.63 11.52
N GLY A 45 -2.13 9.35 10.89
CA GLY A 45 -2.25 9.53 9.45
C GLY A 45 -1.56 8.43 8.65
N ASN A 46 -1.40 7.26 9.24
CA ASN A 46 -0.69 6.14 8.61
C ASN A 46 -1.19 5.81 7.21
N LYS A 47 -2.51 5.81 7.00
CA LYS A 47 -3.08 5.50 5.68
C LYS A 47 -2.68 6.55 4.65
N ARG A 48 -2.77 7.83 5.02
CA ARG A 48 -2.39 8.93 4.14
C ARG A 48 -0.90 8.88 3.81
N ALA A 49 -0.07 8.70 4.85
CA ALA A 49 1.37 8.63 4.66
C ALA A 49 1.77 7.44 3.79
N SER A 50 1.08 6.31 3.94
CA SER A 50 1.33 5.12 3.13
C SER A 50 1.04 5.37 1.65
N VAL A 51 -0.05 6.08 1.36
CA VAL A 51 -0.39 6.45 -0.02
C VAL A 51 0.65 7.40 -0.60
N ILE A 52 1.07 8.38 0.20
CA ILE A 52 2.09 9.36 -0.24
C ILE A 52 3.40 8.62 -0.56
N PHE A 53 3.81 7.70 0.29
CA PHE A 53 5.04 6.94 0.08
C PHE A 53 4.97 6.12 -1.22
N ALA A 54 3.84 5.43 -1.44
CA ALA A 54 3.64 4.66 -2.66
C ALA A 54 3.64 5.56 -3.90
N ASN A 55 3.07 6.77 -3.78
CA ASN A 55 3.04 7.72 -4.88
C ASN A 55 4.42 8.24 -5.23
N HIS A 56 5.30 8.40 -4.25
CA HIS A 56 6.69 8.76 -4.53
C HIS A 56 7.32 7.74 -5.47
N PHE A 57 7.09 6.47 -5.20
CA PHE A 57 7.62 5.40 -6.04
C PHE A 57 7.03 5.46 -7.45
N LEU A 58 5.70 5.62 -7.56
CA LEU A 58 5.04 5.69 -8.86
C LEU A 58 5.50 6.88 -9.69
N ILE A 59 5.61 8.05 -9.06
CA ILE A 59 6.04 9.26 -9.74
C ILE A 59 7.47 9.09 -10.25
N SER A 60 8.34 8.49 -9.44
CA SER A 60 9.72 8.23 -9.83
C SER A 60 9.83 7.32 -11.05
N ASN A 61 8.83 6.48 -11.26
CA ASN A 61 8.78 5.56 -12.40
C ASN A 61 7.89 6.06 -13.54
N GLY A 62 7.29 7.23 -13.40
CA GLY A 62 6.43 7.79 -14.43
C GLY A 62 5.14 7.03 -14.66
N GLU A 63 4.63 6.35 -13.63
CA GLU A 63 3.50 5.42 -13.75
C GLU A 63 2.19 5.94 -13.17
N GLY A 64 2.06 7.24 -12.91
CA GLY A 64 0.81 7.81 -12.45
C GLY A 64 0.73 7.97 -10.94
N LEU A 65 -0.48 7.89 -10.39
CA LEU A 65 -0.74 8.10 -8.97
C LEU A 65 -1.79 7.14 -8.44
N LEU A 66 -1.71 6.86 -7.13
CA LEU A 66 -2.76 6.18 -6.41
C LEU A 66 -3.61 7.21 -5.67
N VAL A 67 -4.91 7.16 -5.88
CA VAL A 67 -5.89 8.00 -5.18
C VAL A 67 -7.08 7.12 -4.87
N ILE A 68 -7.51 7.08 -3.63
CA ILE A 68 -8.69 6.30 -3.25
C ILE A 68 -9.92 7.18 -3.45
N PRO A 69 -10.80 6.88 -4.41
CA PRO A 69 -11.99 7.70 -4.65
C PRO A 69 -12.89 7.70 -3.42
N GLU A 70 -13.46 8.86 -3.10
CA GLU A 70 -14.32 9.01 -1.94
C GLU A 70 -15.48 8.02 -1.94
N ASN A 71 -16.10 7.81 -3.10
CA ASN A 71 -17.22 6.90 -3.23
C ASN A 71 -16.83 5.42 -3.13
N LYS A 72 -15.53 5.11 -3.13
CA LYS A 72 -15.02 3.76 -3.00
C LYS A 72 -14.41 3.48 -1.63
N VAL A 73 -14.35 4.49 -0.77
CA VAL A 73 -13.73 4.34 0.56
C VAL A 73 -14.39 3.24 1.38
N PRO A 74 -15.74 3.12 1.44
CA PRO A 74 -16.36 2.04 2.23
C PRO A 74 -15.93 0.65 1.77
N GLU A 75 -15.89 0.41 0.46
CA GLU A 75 -15.46 -0.87 -0.09
C GLU A 75 -13.99 -1.12 0.20
N PHE A 76 -13.17 -0.08 0.04
CA PHE A 76 -11.74 -0.17 0.34
C PHE A 76 -11.49 -0.56 1.79
N LYS A 77 -12.18 0.09 2.73
CA LYS A 77 -12.02 -0.21 4.16
C LYS A 77 -12.38 -1.65 4.47
N LYS A 78 -13.44 -2.16 3.86
CA LYS A 78 -13.87 -3.54 4.05
C LYS A 78 -12.82 -4.53 3.56
N MET A 79 -12.27 -4.27 2.39
CA MET A 79 -11.20 -5.11 1.83
C MET A 79 -9.91 -5.01 2.64
N LEU A 80 -9.63 -3.81 3.16
CA LEU A 80 -8.44 -3.58 3.97
C LEU A 80 -8.47 -4.39 5.27
N VAL A 81 -9.65 -4.48 5.90
CA VAL A 81 -9.81 -5.32 7.10
C VAL A 81 -9.52 -6.78 6.76
N ALA A 82 -10.05 -7.27 5.64
CA ALA A 82 -9.79 -8.64 5.21
C ALA A 82 -8.29 -8.86 4.95
N TYR A 83 -7.63 -7.87 4.37
CA TYR A 83 -6.19 -7.93 4.13
C TYR A 83 -5.42 -8.00 5.45
N TYR A 84 -5.80 -7.19 6.44
CA TYR A 84 -5.14 -7.19 7.75
C TYR A 84 -5.31 -8.53 8.47
N GLU A 85 -6.43 -9.21 8.22
CA GLU A 85 -6.74 -10.50 8.86
C GLU A 85 -6.28 -11.69 8.02
N ASP A 86 -5.48 -11.44 6.99
CA ASP A 86 -4.95 -12.47 6.09
C ASP A 86 -6.03 -13.29 5.38
N ARG A 87 -7.20 -12.68 5.14
CA ARG A 87 -8.30 -13.29 4.40
C ARG A 87 -8.38 -12.82 2.95
N ASP A 88 -7.48 -11.93 2.55
CA ASP A 88 -7.46 -11.39 1.20
C ASP A 88 -6.65 -12.29 0.27
N ASN A 89 -7.18 -12.56 -0.91
CA ASN A 89 -6.54 -13.39 -1.93
C ASN A 89 -6.16 -12.56 -3.16
N GLY A 90 -5.70 -11.35 -2.96
CA GLY A 90 -5.33 -10.46 -4.07
C GLY A 90 -6.46 -9.55 -4.51
N GLU A 91 -7.60 -9.62 -3.84
CA GLU A 91 -8.78 -8.81 -4.18
C GLU A 91 -8.53 -7.32 -4.01
N ILE A 92 -7.86 -6.93 -2.93
CA ILE A 92 -7.59 -5.52 -2.67
C ILE A 92 -6.60 -4.95 -3.68
N LEU A 93 -5.63 -5.74 -4.11
CA LEU A 93 -4.67 -5.31 -5.12
C LEU A 93 -5.40 -5.02 -6.44
N GLU A 94 -6.26 -5.93 -6.87
CA GLU A 94 -7.03 -5.74 -8.09
C GLU A 94 -7.97 -4.55 -7.99
N PHE A 95 -8.62 -4.38 -6.84
CA PHE A 95 -9.50 -3.25 -6.58
C PHE A 95 -8.76 -1.93 -6.71
N MET A 96 -7.59 -1.83 -6.07
CA MET A 96 -6.79 -0.61 -6.12
C MET A 96 -6.27 -0.34 -7.52
N LYS A 97 -5.87 -1.38 -8.23
CA LYS A 97 -5.37 -1.24 -9.59
C LYS A 97 -6.48 -0.74 -10.53
N LYS A 98 -7.72 -1.19 -10.32
CA LYS A 98 -8.85 -0.81 -11.16
C LYS A 98 -9.42 0.56 -10.82
N TYR A 99 -9.55 0.89 -9.53
CA TYR A 99 -10.29 2.08 -9.10
C TYR A 99 -9.43 3.18 -8.51
N CYS A 100 -8.26 2.85 -8.01
CA CYS A 100 -7.43 3.81 -7.28
C CYS A 100 -6.23 4.31 -8.08
N TRP A 101 -5.81 3.58 -9.09
CA TRP A 101 -4.65 3.95 -9.89
C TRP A 101 -5.10 4.82 -11.07
N LYS A 102 -4.41 5.97 -11.22
CA LYS A 102 -4.65 6.87 -12.34
C LYS A 102 -3.36 7.05 -13.11
N ASN A 103 -3.41 6.68 -14.39
CA ASN A 103 -2.29 6.84 -15.28
C ASN A 103 -2.43 8.19 -16.02
N PHE A 104 -1.35 8.91 -16.11
CA PHE A 104 -1.34 10.18 -16.83
C PHE A 104 -1.07 9.97 -18.31
#